data_becebab167d1e29ed96a326bae83fde6
#
_entry.id   becebab167d1e29ed96a326bae83fde6
#
_cell.length_a   1.000
_cell.length_b   1.000
_cell.length_c   1.000
_cell.angle_alpha   90.00
_cell.angle_beta   90.00
_cell.angle_gamma   90.00
#
_symmetry.space_group_name_H-M   'P 1'
#
loop_
_entity.id
_entity.type
_entity.pdbx_description
1 polymer ?
#
loop_
_entity_poly.entity_id
_entity_poly.type
_entity_poly.pdbx_seq_one_letter_code
_entity_poly.pdbx_strand_id
1 'polypeptide(L)'
;MKDPRHPATDEIALTRVLAALSDPVRLGVVRLLADGGERGWGELRAPVAKSTLSHHMKVLRDAGITRTRQEGTRCYVRLRRADLDDRFPDLLPAVLAAAGADDVGAEVTAAP
;
A
#
# COMPACT_ATOMS: atom_id res chain seq x y z
N MET A 1 -18.77 4.32 -11.73
CA MET A 1 -18.05 3.09 -11.41
C MET A 1 -17.88 2.97 -9.89
N LYS A 2 -17.99 1.77 -9.35
CA LYS A 2 -17.88 1.57 -7.91
C LYS A 2 -16.42 1.38 -7.51
N ASP A 3 -16.09 1.88 -6.32
CA ASP A 3 -14.80 1.59 -5.73
C ASP A 3 -14.65 0.09 -5.47
N PRO A 4 -13.43 -0.46 -5.52
CA PRO A 4 -13.19 -1.86 -5.16
C PRO A 4 -13.63 -2.13 -3.72
N ARG A 5 -13.96 -3.37 -3.45
CA ARG A 5 -14.28 -3.80 -2.09
C ARG A 5 -13.02 -3.75 -1.21
N HIS A 6 -13.22 -3.30 0.03
CA HIS A 6 -12.15 -3.25 1.03
C HIS A 6 -12.59 -4.00 2.29
N PRO A 7 -11.66 -4.64 3.01
CA PRO A 7 -12.00 -5.20 4.31
C PRO A 7 -12.32 -4.08 5.31
N ALA A 8 -13.29 -4.35 6.19
CA ALA A 8 -13.54 -3.45 7.31
C ALA A 8 -12.35 -3.49 8.26
N THR A 9 -12.22 -2.48 9.11
CA THR A 9 -11.09 -2.38 10.04
C THR A 9 -10.94 -3.65 10.89
N ASP A 10 -12.04 -4.19 11.41
CA ASP A 10 -12.03 -5.40 12.25
C ASP A 10 -11.76 -6.69 11.46
N GLU A 11 -11.81 -6.64 10.14
CA GLU A 11 -11.50 -7.78 9.27
C GLU A 11 -10.01 -7.83 8.87
N ILE A 12 -9.24 -6.80 9.19
CA ILE A 12 -7.81 -6.75 8.85
C ILE A 12 -7.06 -7.75 9.73
N ALA A 13 -6.41 -8.74 9.09
CA ALA A 13 -5.71 -9.82 9.79
C ALA A 13 -4.20 -9.59 9.75
N LEU A 14 -3.54 -9.77 10.89
CA LEU A 14 -2.09 -9.54 11.01
C LEU A 14 -1.29 -10.38 10.01
N THR A 15 -1.62 -11.65 9.86
CA THR A 15 -0.87 -12.53 8.95
C THR A 15 -0.97 -12.10 7.50
N ARG A 16 -2.13 -11.59 7.09
CA ARG A 16 -2.30 -11.06 5.74
C ARG A 16 -1.52 -9.77 5.53
N VAL A 17 -1.50 -8.91 6.54
CA VAL A 17 -0.72 -7.67 6.50
C VAL A 17 0.77 -8.00 6.37
N LEU A 18 1.28 -8.90 7.21
CA LEU A 18 2.71 -9.28 7.16
C LEU A 18 3.07 -9.94 5.82
N ALA A 19 2.21 -10.80 5.30
CA ALA A 19 2.43 -11.43 3.99
C ALA A 19 2.47 -10.38 2.88
N ALA A 20 1.54 -9.43 2.90
CA ALA A 20 1.51 -8.35 1.90
C ALA A 20 2.76 -7.49 1.94
N LEU A 21 3.31 -7.24 3.13
CA LEU A 21 4.51 -6.42 3.31
C LEU A 21 5.82 -7.16 3.02
N SER A 22 5.78 -8.46 2.75
CA SER A 22 6.98 -9.27 2.55
C SER A 22 7.59 -9.15 1.14
N ASP A 23 6.98 -8.39 0.25
CA ASP A 23 7.49 -8.15 -1.10
C ASP A 23 8.12 -6.76 -1.19
N PRO A 24 9.32 -6.61 -1.81
CA PRO A 24 10.01 -5.31 -1.88
C PRO A 24 9.21 -4.23 -2.61
N VAL A 25 8.51 -4.58 -3.69
CA VAL A 25 7.71 -3.59 -4.44
C VAL A 25 6.53 -3.12 -3.59
N ARG A 26 5.82 -4.05 -2.96
CA ARG A 26 4.69 -3.70 -2.09
C ARG A 26 5.13 -2.85 -0.91
N LEU A 27 6.24 -3.21 -0.28
CA LEU A 27 6.77 -2.42 0.83
C LEU A 27 7.24 -1.05 0.36
N GLY A 28 7.80 -0.96 -0.84
CA GLY A 28 8.17 0.31 -1.46
C GLY A 28 6.96 1.21 -1.69
N VAL A 29 5.83 0.64 -2.15
CA VAL A 29 4.59 1.40 -2.31
C VAL A 29 4.12 1.94 -0.96
N VAL A 30 4.16 1.13 0.09
CA VAL A 30 3.74 1.56 1.43
C VAL A 30 4.65 2.69 1.93
N ARG A 31 5.96 2.59 1.73
CA ARG A 31 6.89 3.68 2.07
C ARG A 31 6.55 4.97 1.35
N LEU A 32 6.23 4.85 0.05
CA LEU A 32 5.88 6.01 -0.76
C LEU A 32 4.60 6.69 -0.26
N LEU A 33 3.63 5.91 0.21
CA LEU A 33 2.35 6.41 0.71
C LEU A 33 2.39 6.83 2.18
N ALA A 34 3.52 6.68 2.83
CA ALA A 34 3.63 6.91 4.28
C ALA A 34 3.44 8.37 4.68
N ASP A 35 3.53 9.31 3.73
CA ASP A 35 3.24 10.72 3.98
C ASP A 35 1.75 11.00 4.24
N GLY A 36 0.89 9.99 4.02
CA GLY A 36 -0.55 10.11 4.23
C GLY A 36 -1.32 10.66 3.04
N GLY A 37 -0.62 11.06 1.98
CA GLY A 37 -1.24 11.61 0.78
C GLY A 37 -1.83 10.55 -0.14
N GLU A 38 -2.86 10.94 -0.88
CA GLU A 38 -3.43 10.11 -1.94
C GLU A 38 -2.59 10.28 -3.21
N ARG A 39 -2.34 9.16 -3.91
CA ARG A 39 -1.61 9.20 -5.19
C ARG A 39 -2.38 8.45 -6.26
N GLY A 40 -2.28 8.94 -7.50
CA GLY A 40 -2.81 8.23 -8.66
C GLY A 40 -1.95 7.03 -9.01
N TRP A 41 -2.58 5.93 -9.42
CA TRP A 41 -1.83 4.75 -9.86
C TRP A 41 -0.89 5.08 -11.03
N GLY A 42 -1.30 5.98 -11.92
CA GLY A 42 -0.47 6.39 -13.06
C GLY A 42 0.81 7.12 -12.68
N GLU A 43 0.90 7.60 -11.45
CA GLU A 43 2.10 8.26 -10.93
C GLU A 43 3.14 7.27 -10.41
N LEU A 44 2.74 6.05 -10.11
CA LEU A 44 3.63 5.05 -9.52
C LEU A 44 4.62 4.51 -10.55
N ARG A 45 5.87 4.41 -10.15
CA ARG A 45 6.95 3.84 -10.96
C ARG A 45 7.60 2.71 -10.15
N ALA A 46 7.65 1.53 -10.73
CA ALA A 46 8.23 0.35 -10.10
C ALA A 46 8.93 -0.50 -11.17
N PRO A 47 9.93 -1.30 -10.80
CA PRO A 47 10.70 -2.10 -11.75
C PRO A 47 9.98 -3.41 -12.14
N VAL A 48 8.69 -3.31 -12.41
CA VAL A 48 7.85 -4.47 -12.79
C VAL A 48 6.86 -4.04 -13.88
N ALA A 49 6.30 -5.02 -14.59
CA ALA A 49 5.26 -4.76 -15.58
C ALA A 49 4.00 -4.18 -14.91
N LYS A 50 3.20 -3.45 -15.69
CA LYS A 50 1.96 -2.83 -15.19
C LYS A 50 1.00 -3.85 -14.60
N SER A 51 0.87 -5.02 -15.23
CA SER A 51 0.01 -6.09 -14.72
C SER A 51 0.49 -6.61 -13.37
N THR A 52 1.80 -6.73 -13.19
CA THR A 52 2.40 -7.14 -11.92
C THR A 52 2.18 -6.08 -10.84
N LEU A 53 2.35 -4.82 -11.19
CA LEU A 53 2.07 -3.73 -10.25
C LEU A 53 0.60 -3.72 -9.84
N SER A 54 -0.32 -3.91 -10.78
CA SER A 54 -1.75 -4.00 -10.46
C SER A 54 -2.04 -5.15 -9.49
N HIS A 55 -1.37 -6.29 -9.65
CA HIS A 55 -1.49 -7.41 -8.73
C HIS A 55 -1.00 -7.03 -7.32
N HIS A 56 0.14 -6.36 -7.24
CA HIS A 56 0.66 -5.89 -5.95
C HIS A 56 -0.31 -4.92 -5.27
N MET A 57 -0.91 -4.02 -6.04
CA MET A 57 -1.90 -3.07 -5.50
C MET A 57 -3.14 -3.80 -4.99
N LYS A 58 -3.57 -4.85 -5.68
CA LYS A 58 -4.68 -5.70 -5.23
C LYS A 58 -4.36 -6.41 -3.93
N VAL A 59 -3.16 -6.97 -3.80
CA VAL A 59 -2.72 -7.66 -2.57
C VAL A 59 -2.74 -6.69 -1.38
N LEU A 60 -2.21 -5.48 -1.56
CA LEU A 60 -2.22 -4.47 -0.50
C LEU A 60 -3.65 -4.08 -0.10
N ARG A 61 -4.52 -3.89 -1.07
CA ARG A 61 -5.93 -3.55 -0.83
C ARG A 61 -6.65 -4.66 -0.07
N ASP A 62 -6.52 -5.90 -0.52
CA ASP A 62 -7.21 -7.03 0.07
C ASP A 62 -6.72 -7.32 1.49
N ALA A 63 -5.47 -6.98 1.81
CA ALA A 63 -4.92 -7.09 3.15
C ALA A 63 -5.37 -5.95 4.09
N GLY A 64 -6.02 -4.92 3.55
CA GLY A 64 -6.47 -3.78 4.34
C GLY A 64 -5.42 -2.72 4.59
N ILE A 65 -4.30 -2.76 3.85
CA ILE A 65 -3.21 -1.80 4.02
C ILE A 65 -3.49 -0.50 3.28
N THR A 66 -4.11 -0.60 2.10
CA THR A 66 -4.42 0.58 1.28
C THR A 66 -5.90 0.66 0.98
N ARG A 67 -6.34 1.86 0.67
CA ARG A 67 -7.68 2.13 0.15
C ARG A 67 -7.55 2.69 -1.26
N THR A 68 -8.27 2.08 -2.19
CA THR A 68 -8.33 2.49 -3.58
C THR A 68 -9.65 3.20 -3.83
N ARG A 69 -9.58 4.35 -4.49
CA ARG A 69 -10.73 5.12 -4.92
C ARG A 69 -10.69 5.23 -6.44
N GLN A 70 -11.82 5.03 -7.09
CA GLN A 70 -11.91 5.13 -8.53
C GLN A 70 -12.71 6.37 -8.92
N GLU A 71 -12.17 7.13 -9.87
CA GLU A 71 -12.82 8.34 -10.38
C GLU A 71 -12.68 8.33 -11.91
N GLY A 72 -13.78 8.04 -12.61
CA GLY A 72 -13.74 7.82 -14.05
C GLY A 72 -12.83 6.64 -14.39
N THR A 73 -11.83 6.87 -15.24
CA THR A 73 -10.85 5.85 -15.61
C THR A 73 -9.61 5.87 -14.72
N ARG A 74 -9.57 6.75 -13.71
CA ARG A 74 -8.41 6.90 -12.84
C ARG A 74 -8.63 6.20 -11.52
N CYS A 75 -7.57 5.59 -11.01
CA CYS A 75 -7.52 4.99 -9.68
C CYS A 75 -6.55 5.78 -8.81
N TYR A 76 -6.96 5.99 -7.55
CA TYR A 76 -6.15 6.67 -6.55
C TYR A 76 -6.00 5.75 -5.35
N VAL A 77 -4.87 5.84 -4.69
CA VAL A 77 -4.54 4.98 -3.56
C VAL A 77 -3.98 5.79 -2.39
N ARG A 78 -4.35 5.41 -1.19
CA ARG A 78 -3.78 5.96 0.05
C ARG A 78 -3.59 4.86 1.08
N LEU A 79 -2.68 5.11 2.03
CA LEU A 79 -2.42 4.20 3.13
C LEU A 79 -3.55 4.31 4.17
N ARG A 80 -4.02 3.17 4.67
CA ARG A 80 -5.02 3.12 5.74
C ARG A 80 -4.34 3.20 7.11
N ARG A 81 -3.60 4.26 7.34
CA ARG A 81 -2.76 4.40 8.53
C ARG A 81 -3.55 4.32 9.83
N ALA A 82 -4.65 5.05 9.92
CA ALA A 82 -5.46 5.06 11.14
C ALA A 82 -6.02 3.69 11.48
N ASP A 83 -6.50 2.95 10.47
CA ASP A 83 -7.02 1.60 10.65
C ASP A 83 -5.93 0.62 11.10
N LEU A 84 -4.75 0.71 10.48
CA LEU A 84 -3.62 -0.14 10.84
C LEU A 84 -3.11 0.16 12.25
N ASP A 85 -3.03 1.42 12.62
CA ASP A 85 -2.60 1.83 13.95
C ASP A 85 -3.61 1.41 15.02
N ASP A 86 -4.90 1.42 14.68
CA ASP A 86 -5.96 0.95 15.57
C ASP A 86 -5.87 -0.55 15.81
N ARG A 87 -5.67 -1.32 14.73
CA ARG A 87 -5.61 -2.79 14.81
C ARG A 87 -4.31 -3.29 15.39
N PHE A 88 -3.19 -2.70 15.01
CA PHE A 88 -1.86 -3.16 15.35
C PHE A 88 -1.00 -1.97 15.78
N PRO A 89 -1.15 -1.48 17.01
CA PRO A 89 -0.38 -0.34 17.49
C PRO A 89 1.13 -0.57 17.31
N ASP A 90 1.82 0.46 16.80
CA ASP A 90 3.27 0.49 16.59
C ASP A 90 3.81 -0.42 15.47
N LEU A 91 2.98 -1.28 14.86
CA LEU A 91 3.45 -2.17 13.80
C LEU A 91 3.94 -1.41 12.58
N LEU A 92 3.09 -0.55 12.02
CA LEU A 92 3.43 0.17 10.79
C LEU A 92 4.64 1.10 10.98
N PRO A 93 4.72 1.91 12.03
CA PRO A 93 5.91 2.72 12.26
C PRO A 93 7.19 1.89 12.37
N ALA A 94 7.15 0.74 13.03
CA ALA A 94 8.32 -0.14 13.16
C ALA A 94 8.72 -0.73 11.82
N VAL A 95 7.76 -1.17 11.01
CA VAL A 95 8.02 -1.71 9.67
C VAL A 95 8.63 -0.63 8.77
N LEU A 96 8.06 0.58 8.78
CA LEU A 96 8.57 1.68 7.97
C LEU A 96 9.99 2.07 8.37
N ALA A 97 10.29 2.11 9.66
CA ALA A 97 11.63 2.40 10.15
C ALA A 97 12.63 1.32 9.71
N ALA A 98 12.27 0.06 9.86
CA ALA A 98 13.11 -1.06 9.45
C ALA A 98 13.32 -1.08 7.93
N ALA A 99 12.28 -0.83 7.17
CA ALA A 99 12.37 -0.78 5.71
C ALA A 99 13.26 0.37 5.24
N GLY A 100 13.18 1.51 5.89
CA GLY A 100 14.04 2.64 5.60
C GLY A 100 15.51 2.35 5.91
N ALA A 101 15.79 1.71 7.03
CA ALA A 101 17.14 1.33 7.42
C ALA A 101 17.77 0.32 6.46
N ASP A 102 16.96 -0.59 5.91
CA ASP A 102 17.39 -1.62 4.96
C ASP A 102 17.19 -1.19 3.50
N ASP A 103 16.67 0.01 3.28
CA ASP A 103 16.41 0.61 1.97
C ASP A 103 15.54 -0.28 1.05
N VAL A 104 14.59 -0.98 1.63
CA VAL A 104 13.69 -1.86 0.88
C VAL A 104 12.72 -1.04 0.02
N GLY A 105 12.62 -1.42 -1.26
CA GLY A 105 11.65 -0.80 -2.16
C GLY A 105 12.04 0.60 -2.62
N ALA A 106 13.29 0.99 -2.51
CA ALA A 106 13.78 2.31 -2.94
C ALA A 106 13.55 2.59 -4.42
N GLU A 107 13.39 1.53 -5.23
CA GLU A 107 13.14 1.66 -6.67
C GLU A 107 11.69 2.07 -6.98
N VAL A 108 10.79 1.97 -6.01
CA VAL A 108 9.41 2.44 -6.17
C VAL A 108 9.38 3.94 -5.93
N THR A 109 8.97 4.68 -6.95
CA THR A 109 8.96 6.14 -6.91
C THR A 109 7.64 6.67 -7.47
N ALA A 110 7.42 7.96 -7.31
CA ALA A 110 6.28 8.64 -7.92
C ALA A 110 6.76 9.58 -9.02
N ALA A 111 6.00 9.64 -10.11
CA ALA A 111 6.25 10.63 -11.15
C ALA A 111 6.07 12.05 -10.60
N PRO A 112 6.86 13.01 -11.08
CA PRO A 112 6.73 14.41 -10.66
C PRO A 112 5.36 15.01 -11.03
#